data_e73197f3a0ec6da5d6a7f0fad8f381fa
#
_entry.id   e73197f3a0ec6da5d6a7f0fad8f381fa
#
_cell.length_a   1.000
_cell.length_b   1.000
_cell.length_c   1.000
_cell.angle_alpha   90.00
_cell.angle_beta   90.00
_cell.angle_gamma   90.00
#
_symmetry.space_group_name_H-M   'P 1'
#
loop_
_entity.id
_entity.type
_entity.pdbx_description
1 polymer ?
#
loop_
_entity_poly.entity_id
_entity_poly.type
_entity_poly.pdbx_seq_one_letter_code
_entity_poly.pdbx_strand_id
1 'polypeptide(L)'
;MERKIEEAVLSLMLEDNYSKDEILELYLNTTYFGAGSTGIKQASRTYFGKAPSALTLAEAAVIASLPYAPTGLNPLENPEGCKKRQLLVLAAMHKYGMINQGQLAEAKAEKIRLTNGTVM
;
A
#
# COMPACT_ATOMS: atom_id res chain seq x y z
N MET A 1 -7.80 7.03 6.91
CA MET A 1 -6.55 6.57 6.26
C MET A 1 -6.68 6.22 4.77
N GLU A 2 -7.91 6.17 4.26
CA GLU A 2 -8.14 5.99 2.82
C GLU A 2 -7.36 7.00 1.98
N ARG A 3 -7.30 8.24 2.44
CA ARG A 3 -6.54 9.29 1.77
C ARG A 3 -5.06 8.95 1.62
N LYS A 4 -4.45 8.31 2.64
CA LYS A 4 -3.05 7.88 2.56
C LYS A 4 -2.85 6.75 1.55
N ILE A 5 -3.83 5.85 1.44
CA ILE A 5 -3.80 4.80 0.42
C ILE A 5 -3.88 5.43 -0.98
N GLU A 6 -4.78 6.40 -1.16
CA GLU A 6 -4.91 7.12 -2.42
C GLU A 6 -3.62 7.85 -2.79
N GLU A 7 -3.02 8.54 -1.84
CA GLU A 7 -1.74 9.22 -2.04
C GLU A 7 -0.63 8.24 -2.40
N ALA A 8 -0.59 7.08 -1.75
CA ALA A 8 0.40 6.05 -2.02
C ALA A 8 0.22 5.47 -3.44
N VAL A 9 -1.01 5.17 -3.84
CA VAL A 9 -1.30 4.70 -5.19
C VAL A 9 -0.90 5.76 -6.22
N LEU A 10 -1.26 7.01 -5.97
CA LEU A 10 -0.91 8.13 -6.85
C LEU A 10 0.60 8.25 -7.02
N SER A 11 1.37 8.14 -5.92
CA SER A 11 2.82 8.26 -5.98
C SER A 11 3.45 7.17 -6.86
N LEU A 12 2.94 5.94 -6.80
CA LEU A 12 3.42 4.85 -7.63
C LEU A 12 3.14 5.10 -9.11
N MET A 13 1.95 5.60 -9.42
CA MET A 13 1.58 5.87 -10.80
C MET A 13 2.38 7.05 -11.38
N LEU A 14 2.67 8.06 -10.57
CA LEU A 14 3.55 9.14 -10.96
C LEU A 14 4.96 8.64 -11.26
N GLU A 15 5.45 7.70 -10.44
CA GLU A 15 6.77 7.09 -10.65
C GLU A 15 6.83 6.33 -11.98
N ASP A 16 5.74 5.72 -12.39
CA ASP A 16 5.62 4.98 -13.65
C ASP A 16 5.25 5.88 -14.84
N ASN A 17 5.25 7.20 -14.66
CA ASN A 17 4.96 8.21 -15.69
C ASN A 17 3.55 8.15 -16.29
N TYR A 18 2.56 7.76 -15.50
CA TYR A 18 1.17 7.83 -15.94
C TYR A 18 0.68 9.28 -15.99
N SER A 19 -0.20 9.58 -16.94
CA SER A 19 -0.89 10.87 -16.97
C SER A 19 -1.92 10.93 -15.84
N LYS A 20 -2.37 12.16 -15.51
CA LYS A 20 -3.38 12.35 -14.47
C LYS A 20 -4.67 11.57 -14.78
N ASP A 21 -5.12 11.60 -16.04
CA ASP A 21 -6.33 10.92 -16.44
C ASP A 21 -6.18 9.40 -16.35
N GLU A 22 -5.03 8.88 -16.78
CA GLU A 22 -4.70 7.46 -16.65
C GLU A 22 -4.67 7.03 -15.19
N ILE A 23 -4.12 7.87 -14.30
CA ILE A 23 -4.07 7.60 -12.87
C ILE A 23 -5.47 7.46 -12.29
N LEU A 24 -6.37 8.40 -12.60
CA LEU A 24 -7.74 8.38 -12.12
C LEU A 24 -8.49 7.15 -12.61
N GLU A 25 -8.33 6.82 -13.90
CA GLU A 25 -8.98 5.66 -14.49
C GLU A 25 -8.50 4.36 -13.83
N LEU A 26 -7.19 4.19 -13.67
CA LEU A 26 -6.60 3.03 -13.01
C LEU A 26 -7.06 2.91 -11.56
N TYR A 27 -7.09 4.02 -10.83
CA TYR A 27 -7.54 4.02 -9.44
C TYR A 27 -9.01 3.57 -9.34
N LEU A 28 -9.87 4.09 -10.18
CA LEU A 28 -11.30 3.72 -10.18
C LEU A 28 -11.52 2.26 -10.54
N ASN A 29 -10.66 1.69 -11.38
CA ASN A 29 -10.76 0.31 -11.82
C ASN A 29 -9.99 -0.67 -10.93
N THR A 30 -9.20 -0.17 -10.01
CA THR A 30 -8.38 -0.99 -9.11
C THR A 30 -9.19 -1.37 -7.88
N THR A 31 -9.86 -2.52 -7.95
CA THR A 31 -10.70 -3.00 -6.86
C THR A 31 -10.16 -4.25 -6.18
N TYR A 32 -9.23 -4.95 -6.81
CA TYR A 32 -8.68 -6.19 -6.28
C TYR A 32 -7.31 -5.99 -5.65
N PHE A 33 -7.15 -6.43 -4.40
CA PHE A 33 -5.93 -6.28 -3.61
C PHE A 33 -5.29 -7.62 -3.23
N GLY A 34 -5.67 -8.70 -3.89
CA GLY A 34 -5.11 -10.03 -3.60
C GLY A 34 -5.84 -10.76 -2.47
N ALA A 35 -5.51 -12.04 -2.28
CA ALA A 35 -6.09 -12.89 -1.22
C ALA A 35 -7.63 -12.87 -1.18
N GLY A 36 -8.28 -12.75 -2.34
CA GLY A 36 -9.74 -12.66 -2.43
C GLY A 36 -10.32 -11.31 -2.02
N SER A 37 -9.48 -10.31 -1.74
CA SER A 37 -9.93 -9.00 -1.27
C SER A 37 -10.27 -8.08 -2.43
N THR A 38 -11.46 -7.47 -2.40
CA THR A 38 -11.88 -6.44 -3.32
C THR A 38 -12.20 -5.18 -2.53
N GLY A 39 -11.59 -4.05 -2.97
CA GLY A 39 -11.76 -2.78 -2.28
C GLY A 39 -10.90 -2.63 -1.04
N ILE A 40 -10.69 -1.39 -0.65
CA ILE A 40 -9.80 -1.00 0.46
C ILE A 40 -10.28 -1.56 1.79
N LYS A 41 -11.57 -1.51 2.05
CA LYS A 41 -12.14 -1.95 3.31
C LYS A 41 -11.89 -3.44 3.55
N GLN A 42 -12.14 -4.25 2.53
CA GLN A 42 -11.92 -5.69 2.62
C GLN A 42 -10.44 -6.02 2.73
N ALA A 43 -9.58 -5.34 1.97
CA ALA A 43 -8.14 -5.53 2.04
C ALA A 43 -7.59 -5.23 3.43
N SER A 44 -8.02 -4.12 4.05
CA SER A 44 -7.61 -3.76 5.40
C SER A 44 -7.94 -4.86 6.41
N ARG A 45 -9.12 -5.44 6.30
CA ARG A 45 -9.53 -6.51 7.20
C ARG A 45 -8.83 -7.82 6.91
N THR A 46 -8.63 -8.14 5.63
CA THR A 46 -7.96 -9.38 5.21
C THR A 46 -6.52 -9.43 5.70
N TYR A 47 -5.78 -8.34 5.53
CA TYR A 47 -4.35 -8.33 5.84
C TYR A 47 -4.05 -7.91 7.28
N PHE A 48 -4.80 -6.96 7.82
CA PHE A 48 -4.48 -6.36 9.12
C PHE A 48 -5.58 -6.47 10.17
N GLY A 49 -6.76 -6.94 9.79
CA GLY A 49 -7.90 -7.06 10.71
C GLY A 49 -8.40 -5.71 11.23
N LYS A 50 -8.21 -4.64 10.46
CA LYS A 50 -8.55 -3.27 10.86
C LYS A 50 -9.42 -2.59 9.82
N ALA A 51 -10.15 -1.55 10.25
CA ALA A 51 -10.80 -0.64 9.32
C ALA A 51 -9.75 0.26 8.64
N PRO A 52 -10.00 0.75 7.42
CA PRO A 52 -9.03 1.61 6.72
C PRO A 52 -8.60 2.84 7.51
N SER A 53 -9.50 3.41 8.30
CA SER A 53 -9.21 4.59 9.12
C SER A 53 -8.23 4.31 10.27
N ALA A 54 -8.03 3.04 10.62
CA ALA A 54 -7.13 2.63 11.70
C ALA A 54 -5.75 2.20 11.20
N LEU A 55 -5.52 2.19 9.89
CA LEU A 55 -4.23 1.80 9.32
C LEU A 55 -3.13 2.83 9.62
N THR A 56 -1.92 2.33 9.85
CA THR A 56 -0.74 3.19 9.92
C THR A 56 -0.29 3.52 8.51
N LEU A 57 0.62 4.49 8.36
CA LEU A 57 1.22 4.82 7.07
C LEU A 57 1.91 3.59 6.45
N ALA A 58 2.63 2.82 7.26
CA ALA A 58 3.31 1.61 6.80
C ALA A 58 2.32 0.59 6.25
N GLU A 59 1.21 0.36 6.93
CA GLU A 59 0.16 -0.55 6.48
C GLU A 59 -0.54 -0.05 5.22
N ALA A 60 -0.83 1.25 5.15
CA ALA A 60 -1.44 1.86 3.98
C ALA A 60 -0.56 1.69 2.73
N ALA A 61 0.75 1.83 2.88
CA ALA A 61 1.69 1.64 1.79
C ALA A 61 1.72 0.18 1.28
N VAL A 62 1.57 -0.78 2.19
CA VAL A 62 1.43 -2.19 1.80
C VAL A 62 0.20 -2.38 0.90
N ILE A 63 -0.94 -1.89 1.33
CA ILE A 63 -2.18 -2.04 0.56
C ILE A 63 -2.06 -1.38 -0.82
N ALA A 64 -1.48 -0.19 -0.87
CA ALA A 64 -1.32 0.53 -2.14
C ALA A 64 -0.40 -0.20 -3.14
N SER A 65 0.52 -1.02 -2.66
CA SER A 65 1.43 -1.77 -3.53
C SER A 65 0.77 -2.97 -4.21
N LEU A 66 -0.32 -3.50 -3.65
CA LEU A 66 -0.91 -4.77 -4.07
C LEU A 66 -1.56 -4.75 -5.46
N PRO A 67 -2.25 -3.68 -5.89
CA PRO A 67 -2.85 -3.66 -7.23
C PRO A 67 -1.87 -3.87 -8.38
N TYR A 68 -0.58 -3.54 -8.17
CA TYR A 68 0.45 -3.70 -9.20
C TYR A 68 0.87 -5.15 -9.41
N ALA A 69 0.88 -5.95 -8.35
CA ALA A 69 1.30 -7.34 -8.43
C ALA A 69 0.66 -8.15 -7.30
N PRO A 70 -0.68 -8.21 -7.25
CA PRO A 70 -1.37 -8.82 -6.10
C PRO A 70 -1.04 -10.29 -5.89
N THR A 71 -0.79 -11.03 -6.96
CA THR A 71 -0.50 -12.48 -6.86
C THR A 71 0.91 -12.74 -6.35
N GLY A 72 1.89 -11.99 -6.83
CA GLY A 72 3.30 -12.24 -6.49
C GLY A 72 3.76 -11.59 -5.19
N LEU A 73 3.04 -10.57 -4.72
CA LEU A 73 3.48 -9.72 -3.60
C LEU A 73 2.50 -9.68 -2.43
N ASN A 74 1.52 -10.57 -2.42
CA ASN A 74 0.58 -10.70 -1.30
C ASN A 74 1.38 -10.93 -0.01
N PRO A 75 1.22 -10.10 1.04
CA PRO A 75 2.04 -10.21 2.25
C PRO A 75 1.80 -11.51 3.02
N LEU A 76 0.65 -12.15 2.87
CA LEU A 76 0.37 -13.43 3.53
C LEU A 76 1.19 -14.56 2.91
N GLU A 77 1.55 -14.45 1.64
CA GLU A 77 2.30 -15.46 0.90
C GLU A 77 3.78 -15.12 0.75
N ASN A 78 4.09 -13.83 0.56
CA ASN A 78 5.46 -13.35 0.32
C ASN A 78 5.74 -12.05 1.07
N PRO A 79 5.93 -12.12 2.39
CA PRO A 79 6.15 -10.91 3.19
C PRO A 79 7.42 -10.16 2.81
N GLU A 80 8.48 -10.85 2.41
CA GLU A 80 9.74 -10.20 2.02
C GLU A 80 9.59 -9.40 0.73
N GLY A 81 8.97 -9.98 -0.28
CA GLY A 81 8.71 -9.29 -1.56
C GLY A 81 7.77 -8.12 -1.37
N CYS A 82 6.76 -8.29 -0.54
CA CYS A 82 5.82 -7.24 -0.20
C CYS A 82 6.52 -6.09 0.53
N LYS A 83 7.42 -6.38 1.46
CA LYS A 83 8.20 -5.36 2.18
C LYS A 83 9.03 -4.52 1.21
N LYS A 84 9.69 -5.15 0.27
CA LYS A 84 10.47 -4.43 -0.75
C LYS A 84 9.59 -3.48 -1.54
N ARG A 85 8.41 -3.92 -1.93
CA ARG A 85 7.46 -3.10 -2.67
C ARG A 85 6.92 -1.95 -1.82
N GLN A 86 6.62 -2.21 -0.56
CA GLN A 86 6.20 -1.18 0.39
C GLN A 86 7.24 -0.07 0.50
N LEU A 87 8.53 -0.43 0.57
CA LEU A 87 9.60 0.56 0.67
C LEU A 87 9.66 1.44 -0.58
N LEU A 88 9.40 0.88 -1.76
CA LEU A 88 9.32 1.67 -2.99
C LEU A 88 8.16 2.65 -2.95
N VAL A 89 7.01 2.23 -2.42
CA VAL A 89 5.84 3.11 -2.25
C VAL A 89 6.17 4.26 -1.32
N LEU A 90 6.76 3.97 -0.17
CA LEU A 90 7.14 5.00 0.81
C LEU A 90 8.15 5.99 0.24
N ALA A 91 9.13 5.50 -0.53
CA ALA A 91 10.10 6.36 -1.20
C ALA A 91 9.43 7.28 -2.22
N ALA A 92 8.47 6.76 -2.99
CA ALA A 92 7.72 7.56 -3.96
C ALA A 92 6.87 8.63 -3.25
N MET A 93 6.21 8.27 -2.15
CA MET A 93 5.43 9.24 -1.37
C MET A 93 6.28 10.39 -0.86
N HIS A 94 7.49 10.09 -0.40
CA HIS A 94 8.43 11.11 0.04
C HIS A 94 8.90 11.98 -1.13
N LYS A 95 9.24 11.37 -2.25
CA LYS A 95 9.69 12.06 -3.45
C LYS A 95 8.67 13.08 -3.94
N TYR A 96 7.39 12.74 -3.88
CA TYR A 96 6.31 13.62 -4.35
C TYR A 96 5.68 14.48 -3.25
N GLY A 97 6.35 14.60 -2.10
CA GLY A 97 5.97 15.53 -1.04
C GLY A 97 4.76 15.12 -0.20
N MET A 98 4.33 13.87 -0.28
CA MET A 98 3.16 13.38 0.44
C MET A 98 3.45 13.03 1.90
N ILE A 99 4.71 12.72 2.21
CA ILE A 99 5.19 12.47 3.57
C ILE A 99 6.54 13.17 3.76
N ASN A 100 6.87 13.47 5.02
CA ASN A 100 8.17 14.05 5.36
C ASN A 100 9.19 12.98 5.72
N GLN A 101 10.44 13.39 5.95
CA GLN A 101 11.54 12.47 6.25
C GLN A 101 11.28 11.68 7.55
N GLY A 102 10.71 12.31 8.56
CA GLY A 102 10.39 11.66 9.83
C GLY A 102 9.35 10.56 9.66
N GLN A 103 8.31 10.84 8.89
CA GLN A 103 7.27 9.86 8.58
C GLN A 103 7.82 8.69 7.77
N LEU A 104 8.69 8.98 6.82
CA LEU A 104 9.35 7.95 6.01
C LEU A 104 10.18 7.01 6.89
N ALA A 105 11.03 7.57 7.76
CA ALA A 105 11.88 6.79 8.64
C ALA A 105 11.06 5.92 9.60
N GLU A 106 10.02 6.48 10.19
CA GLU A 106 9.14 5.78 11.11
C GLU A 106 8.42 4.62 10.43
N ALA A 107 7.87 4.85 9.24
CA ALA A 107 7.16 3.82 8.48
C ALA A 107 8.10 2.69 8.04
N LYS A 108 9.32 3.01 7.64
CA LYS A 108 10.32 1.99 7.27
C LYS A 108 10.67 1.07 8.45
N ALA A 109 10.71 1.62 9.64
CA ALA A 109 11.09 0.89 10.84
C ALA A 109 9.93 0.12 11.48
N GLU A 110 8.70 0.43 11.12
CA GLU A 110 7.52 -0.17 11.74
C GLU A 110 7.44 -1.67 11.43
N LYS A 111 7.23 -2.47 12.47
CA LYS A 111 6.94 -3.90 12.33
C LYS A 111 5.45 -4.07 12.13
N ILE A 112 5.06 -4.69 11.03
CA ILE A 112 3.66 -4.87 10.65
C ILE A 112 3.24 -6.29 10.97
N ARG A 113 2.16 -6.43 11.75
CA ARG A 113 1.59 -7.73 12.09
C ARG A 113 0.42 -8.04 11.16
N LEU A 114 0.48 -9.18 10.51
CA LEU A 114 -0.57 -9.66 9.61
C LEU A 114 -1.55 -10.57 10.36
N THR A 115 -2.71 -10.77 9.76
CA THR A 115 -3.79 -11.58 10.37
C THR A 115 -3.39 -13.04 10.59
N ASN A 116 -2.43 -13.56 9.79
CA ASN A 116 -1.93 -14.92 9.97
C ASN A 116 -0.79 -15.04 11.00
N GLY A 117 -0.48 -13.94 11.70
CA GLY A 117 0.58 -13.92 12.71
C GLY A 117 1.97 -13.57 12.19
N THR A 118 2.15 -13.48 10.87
CA THR A 118 3.42 -13.09 10.28
C THR A 118 3.72 -11.63 10.61
N VAL A 119 4.98 -11.32 10.87
CA VAL A 119 5.45 -9.93 11.11
C VAL A 119 6.37 -9.53 9.98
N MET A 120 6.07 -8.39 9.36
CA MET A 120 6.90 -7.82 8.29
C MET A 120 7.94 -6.87 8.83
#